data_dc97c434d1bbdaebcb3d1adf0266bc2b
#
_entry.id   dc97c434d1bbdaebcb3d1adf0266bc2b
#
_cell.length_a   1.000
_cell.length_b   1.000
_cell.length_c   1.000
_cell.angle_alpha   90.00
_cell.angle_beta   90.00
_cell.angle_gamma   90.00
#
_symmetry.space_group_name_H-M   'P 1'
#
loop_
_entity.id
_entity.type
_entity.pdbx_description
1 polymer ?
#
loop_
_entity_poly.entity_id
_entity_poly.type
_entity_poly.pdbx_seq_one_letter_code
_entity_poly.pdbx_strand_id
1 'polypeptide(L)'
;MNDLCADIGWKSINHYGEQLCGDHVEIVEQNENSTVIVLADGLGSGVKASILSTLTSKIISTMMAAGLPIEECVSTIAATLPVCSVRGVAYSTFTIMHLINNETAEIIQYDNPQAIVLRDNKNYDYPKTEMNIDGKKIFKSVIRLQEGDIFIAMSDGCPHAGIGMAYNFGWKREDIIEFMETMSVSGLTAKNLSTLLIDECDKLYGEKPGDDATTCIVKIRKREPMNILFGPPSNRDDCDRMMSLFFSKEGKHIICGGTTSSIAAKYLRKPLQATLNFEKSDVPPIAKLEGVDLVTEGVITVNRVLEYAKDYLGENEMYEHWNYKRDGASLICQLLFEEATDINFYVGRAINPAHQNPDLPITFSIKMNLVEELSKCLKMMGKRIKVSYF
;
A
#
# COMPACT_ATOMS: atom_id res chain seq x y z
N MET A 1 -8.86 21.82 -5.15
CA MET A 1 -8.81 20.35 -5.19
C MET A 1 -8.14 19.92 -3.90
N ASN A 2 -8.70 18.96 -3.20
CA ASN A 2 -8.11 18.46 -1.95
C ASN A 2 -6.83 17.67 -2.30
N ASP A 3 -5.71 18.01 -1.67
CA ASP A 3 -4.40 17.39 -1.92
C ASP A 3 -4.16 16.13 -1.07
N LEU A 4 -5.21 15.64 -0.41
CA LEU A 4 -5.14 14.44 0.39
C LEU A 4 -5.26 13.16 -0.45
N CYS A 5 -4.63 12.10 0.04
CA CYS A 5 -4.79 10.74 -0.46
C CYS A 5 -4.68 9.73 0.68
N ALA A 6 -5.11 8.50 0.41
CA ALA A 6 -5.00 7.39 1.33
C ALA A 6 -3.76 6.56 1.04
N ASP A 7 -3.00 6.25 2.08
CA ASP A 7 -2.01 5.17 2.12
C ASP A 7 -2.68 3.99 2.83
N ILE A 8 -2.81 2.85 2.14
CA ILE A 8 -3.58 1.70 2.61
C ILE A 8 -2.64 0.51 2.78
N GLY A 9 -2.69 -0.12 3.92
CA GLY A 9 -1.93 -1.33 4.21
C GLY A 9 -2.71 -2.30 5.06
N TRP A 10 -2.50 -3.59 4.83
CA TRP A 10 -3.10 -4.64 5.65
C TRP A 10 -2.14 -5.82 5.81
N LYS A 11 -2.35 -6.59 6.87
CA LYS A 11 -1.64 -7.83 7.18
C LYS A 11 -2.61 -8.77 7.89
N SER A 12 -2.40 -10.08 7.66
CA SER A 12 -3.15 -11.17 8.32
C SER A 12 -2.19 -12.22 8.83
N ILE A 13 -2.61 -12.93 9.88
CA ILE A 13 -2.06 -14.22 10.30
C ILE A 13 -3.21 -15.22 10.38
N ASN A 14 -2.92 -16.47 10.00
CA ASN A 14 -3.92 -17.53 9.98
C ASN A 14 -4.05 -18.20 11.35
N HIS A 15 -5.23 -18.70 11.65
CA HIS A 15 -5.42 -19.65 12.75
C HIS A 15 -4.38 -20.79 12.65
N TYR A 16 -3.79 -21.15 13.78
CA TYR A 16 -2.74 -22.16 13.83
C TYR A 16 -3.19 -23.49 13.22
N GLY A 17 -2.42 -23.97 12.25
CA GLY A 17 -2.70 -25.21 11.51
C GLY A 17 -3.56 -25.04 10.26
N GLU A 18 -4.14 -23.86 10.02
CA GLU A 18 -4.88 -23.57 8.79
C GLU A 18 -3.96 -22.97 7.71
N GLN A 19 -4.24 -23.30 6.44
CA GLN A 19 -3.47 -22.81 5.29
C GLN A 19 -4.02 -21.51 4.70
N LEU A 20 -5.29 -21.20 4.99
CA LEU A 20 -5.98 -20.02 4.48
C LEU A 20 -6.54 -19.22 5.65
N CYS A 21 -6.39 -17.91 5.56
CA CYS A 21 -7.01 -16.96 6.48
C CYS A 21 -8.54 -16.97 6.28
N GLY A 22 -9.29 -17.01 7.36
CA GLY A 22 -10.73 -16.85 7.36
C GLY A 22 -11.16 -15.40 7.10
N ASP A 23 -10.26 -14.45 7.30
CA ASP A 23 -10.48 -13.03 7.01
C ASP A 23 -10.11 -12.66 5.58
N HIS A 24 -10.71 -11.60 5.06
CA HIS A 24 -10.35 -11.04 3.76
C HIS A 24 -10.47 -9.53 3.72
N VAL A 25 -9.47 -8.89 3.11
CA VAL A 25 -9.49 -7.45 2.82
C VAL A 25 -9.63 -7.24 1.32
N GLU A 26 -10.68 -6.53 0.91
CA GLU A 26 -10.89 -6.14 -0.49
C GLU A 26 -10.82 -4.61 -0.61
N ILE A 27 -10.10 -4.14 -1.63
CA ILE A 27 -9.92 -2.72 -1.91
C ILE A 27 -10.35 -2.45 -3.34
N VAL A 28 -11.33 -1.58 -3.54
CA VAL A 28 -11.84 -1.20 -4.86
C VAL A 28 -11.79 0.31 -5.02
N GLU A 29 -11.00 0.77 -5.98
CA GLU A 29 -11.00 2.17 -6.39
C GLU A 29 -12.26 2.47 -7.22
N GLN A 30 -13.13 3.33 -6.71
CA GLN A 30 -14.30 3.79 -7.43
C GLN A 30 -13.94 4.84 -8.49
N ASN A 31 -13.00 5.71 -8.16
CA ASN A 31 -12.40 6.71 -9.03
C ASN A 31 -11.08 7.20 -8.45
N GLU A 32 -10.46 8.20 -9.06
CA GLU A 32 -9.17 8.74 -8.61
C GLU A 32 -9.15 9.27 -7.16
N ASN A 33 -10.29 9.56 -6.56
CA ASN A 33 -10.38 10.19 -5.24
C ASN A 33 -11.32 9.46 -4.28
N SER A 34 -11.88 8.33 -4.67
CA SER A 34 -12.81 7.55 -3.86
C SER A 34 -12.46 6.07 -3.89
N THR A 35 -12.40 5.45 -2.71
CA THR A 35 -12.00 4.05 -2.55
C THR A 35 -12.89 3.38 -1.51
N VAL A 36 -13.35 2.18 -1.82
CA VAL A 36 -14.08 1.31 -0.90
C VAL A 36 -13.12 0.24 -0.40
N ILE A 37 -12.98 0.13 0.91
CA ILE A 37 -12.13 -0.84 1.59
C ILE A 37 -13.04 -1.66 2.50
N VAL A 38 -13.00 -2.99 2.37
CA VAL A 38 -13.82 -3.90 3.17
C VAL A 38 -12.93 -4.94 3.82
N LEU A 39 -12.93 -4.98 5.15
CA LEU A 39 -12.40 -6.09 5.93
C LEU A 39 -13.60 -6.94 6.34
N ALA A 40 -13.62 -8.19 5.91
CA ALA A 40 -14.63 -9.18 6.27
C ALA A 40 -13.96 -10.35 7.01
N ASP A 41 -14.60 -10.79 8.08
CA ASP A 41 -14.20 -11.94 8.88
C ASP A 41 -15.23 -13.05 8.69
N GLY A 42 -14.78 -14.19 8.20
CA GLY A 42 -15.63 -15.36 7.87
C GLY A 42 -15.89 -16.22 9.09
N LEU A 43 -17.12 -16.66 9.28
CA LEU A 43 -17.51 -17.47 10.40
C LEU A 43 -16.75 -18.81 10.46
N GLY A 44 -15.93 -19.01 11.49
CA GLY A 44 -15.07 -20.18 11.69
C GLY A 44 -13.65 -19.95 11.17
N SER A 45 -12.96 -20.99 10.75
CA SER A 45 -11.59 -20.89 10.22
C SER A 45 -11.40 -21.70 8.93
N GLY A 46 -10.26 -21.48 8.26
CA GLY A 46 -9.85 -22.23 7.07
C GLY A 46 -10.68 -21.95 5.82
N VAL A 47 -10.74 -22.91 4.91
CA VAL A 47 -11.31 -22.74 3.55
C VAL A 47 -12.72 -22.17 3.54
N LYS A 48 -13.58 -22.61 4.45
CA LYS A 48 -14.99 -22.21 4.49
C LYS A 48 -15.15 -20.75 4.91
N ALA A 49 -14.45 -20.35 5.95
CA ALA A 49 -14.41 -18.96 6.41
C ALA A 49 -13.80 -18.04 5.33
N SER A 50 -12.70 -18.46 4.71
CA SER A 50 -12.03 -17.73 3.62
C SER A 50 -12.96 -17.49 2.40
N ILE A 51 -13.77 -18.49 2.03
CA ILE A 51 -14.76 -18.31 0.95
C ILE A 51 -15.82 -17.28 1.34
N LEU A 52 -16.36 -17.37 2.57
CA LEU A 52 -17.41 -16.46 3.04
C LEU A 52 -16.92 -15.02 3.13
N SER A 53 -15.76 -14.79 3.73
CA SER A 53 -15.17 -13.45 3.86
C SER A 53 -14.83 -12.86 2.50
N THR A 54 -14.25 -13.66 1.59
CA THR A 54 -13.94 -13.23 0.22
C THR A 54 -15.20 -12.82 -0.55
N LEU A 55 -16.26 -13.64 -0.50
CA LEU A 55 -17.52 -13.29 -1.18
C LEU A 55 -18.18 -12.06 -0.57
N THR A 56 -18.23 -11.98 0.77
CA THR A 56 -18.80 -10.83 1.48
C THR A 56 -18.08 -9.54 1.09
N SER A 57 -16.76 -9.51 1.19
CA SER A 57 -15.96 -8.31 0.90
C SER A 57 -16.06 -7.90 -0.58
N LYS A 58 -16.03 -8.87 -1.52
CA LYS A 58 -16.15 -8.59 -2.96
C LYS A 58 -17.54 -8.09 -3.34
N ILE A 59 -18.61 -8.66 -2.80
CA ILE A 59 -19.99 -8.19 -3.06
C ILE A 59 -20.14 -6.75 -2.56
N ILE A 60 -19.79 -6.48 -1.30
CA ILE A 60 -19.90 -5.15 -0.70
C ILE A 60 -19.08 -4.12 -1.49
N SER A 61 -17.79 -4.38 -1.67
CA SER A 61 -16.88 -3.43 -2.30
C SER A 61 -17.29 -3.09 -3.74
N THR A 62 -17.71 -4.11 -4.51
CA THR A 62 -18.13 -3.94 -5.89
C THR A 62 -19.44 -3.15 -5.98
N MET A 63 -20.44 -3.48 -5.17
CA MET A 63 -21.73 -2.80 -5.17
C MET A 63 -21.60 -1.35 -4.70
N MET A 64 -20.87 -1.09 -3.61
CA MET A 64 -20.63 0.28 -3.13
C MET A 64 -19.80 1.11 -4.10
N ALA A 65 -18.80 0.53 -4.74
CA ALA A 65 -18.03 1.21 -5.78
C ALA A 65 -18.90 1.55 -7.02
N ALA A 66 -19.94 0.76 -7.28
CA ALA A 66 -20.96 1.07 -8.29
C ALA A 66 -22.00 2.11 -7.81
N GLY A 67 -21.90 2.61 -6.58
CA GLY A 67 -22.80 3.64 -6.02
C GLY A 67 -24.05 3.10 -5.36
N LEU A 68 -24.14 1.79 -5.13
CA LEU A 68 -25.30 1.20 -4.43
C LEU A 68 -25.20 1.45 -2.91
N PRO A 69 -26.34 1.69 -2.23
CA PRO A 69 -26.35 1.92 -0.79
C PRO A 69 -26.08 0.63 -0.01
N ILE A 70 -25.63 0.78 1.23
CA ILE A 70 -25.26 -0.35 2.10
C ILE A 70 -26.45 -1.28 2.35
N GLU A 71 -27.67 -0.78 2.38
CA GLU A 71 -28.88 -1.55 2.57
C GLU A 71 -29.04 -2.60 1.48
N GLU A 72 -28.82 -2.24 0.22
CA GLU A 72 -28.89 -3.18 -0.91
C GLU A 72 -27.72 -4.20 -0.85
N CYS A 73 -26.53 -3.77 -0.43
CA CYS A 73 -25.39 -4.67 -0.25
C CYS A 73 -25.70 -5.75 0.79
N VAL A 74 -26.21 -5.37 1.96
CA VAL A 74 -26.56 -6.28 3.05
C VAL A 74 -27.69 -7.23 2.64
N SER A 75 -28.74 -6.71 2.00
CA SER A 75 -29.84 -7.55 1.51
C SER A 75 -29.40 -8.55 0.43
N THR A 76 -28.48 -8.14 -0.46
CA THR A 76 -27.91 -9.03 -1.47
C THR A 76 -27.09 -10.16 -0.84
N ILE A 77 -26.27 -9.84 0.16
CA ILE A 77 -25.50 -10.82 0.91
C ILE A 77 -26.43 -11.81 1.62
N ALA A 78 -27.45 -11.29 2.30
CA ALA A 78 -28.42 -12.10 3.01
C ALA A 78 -29.19 -13.09 2.09
N ALA A 79 -29.44 -12.66 0.84
CA ALA A 79 -30.11 -13.49 -0.16
C ALA A 79 -29.17 -14.50 -0.86
N THR A 80 -27.87 -14.22 -0.89
CA THR A 80 -26.91 -14.96 -1.73
C THR A 80 -26.07 -15.95 -0.94
N LEU A 81 -25.66 -15.59 0.29
CA LEU A 81 -24.76 -16.42 1.10
C LEU A 81 -25.55 -17.36 2.05
N PRO A 82 -25.02 -18.57 2.29
CA PRO A 82 -25.71 -19.54 3.13
C PRO A 82 -25.76 -19.10 4.61
N VAL A 83 -26.88 -19.30 5.25
CA VAL A 83 -27.08 -19.05 6.69
C VAL A 83 -26.49 -20.22 7.50
N CYS A 84 -25.70 -19.90 8.52
CA CYS A 84 -25.24 -20.91 9.47
C CYS A 84 -26.44 -21.45 10.28
N SER A 85 -26.78 -22.73 10.11
CA SER A 85 -27.90 -23.34 10.77
C SER A 85 -27.81 -23.42 12.32
N VAL A 86 -26.59 -23.25 12.87
CA VAL A 86 -26.34 -23.35 14.33
C VAL A 86 -26.43 -21.99 15.02
N ARG A 87 -25.95 -20.91 14.37
CA ARG A 87 -25.91 -19.56 14.98
C ARG A 87 -26.96 -18.60 14.41
N GLY A 88 -27.69 -19.00 13.36
CA GLY A 88 -28.68 -18.13 12.70
C GLY A 88 -28.07 -16.89 12.02
N VAL A 89 -26.72 -16.82 11.96
CA VAL A 89 -25.98 -15.73 11.33
C VAL A 89 -25.58 -16.19 9.94
N ALA A 90 -25.89 -15.39 8.94
CA ALA A 90 -25.42 -15.61 7.59
C ALA A 90 -24.06 -14.92 7.44
N TYR A 91 -23.11 -15.61 6.82
CA TYR A 91 -21.94 -15.01 6.21
C TYR A 91 -20.81 -14.52 7.15
N SER A 92 -20.43 -13.29 7.05
CA SER A 92 -19.27 -12.71 7.70
C SER A 92 -19.65 -11.45 8.46
N THR A 93 -18.90 -11.13 9.49
CA THR A 93 -18.84 -9.80 10.06
C THR A 93 -18.04 -8.91 9.14
N PHE A 94 -18.18 -7.60 9.21
CA PHE A 94 -17.42 -6.71 8.34
C PHE A 94 -17.21 -5.30 8.90
N THR A 95 -16.13 -4.68 8.46
CA THR A 95 -15.87 -3.25 8.59
C THR A 95 -15.60 -2.67 7.21
N ILE A 96 -16.36 -1.65 6.84
CA ILE A 96 -16.21 -0.91 5.58
C ILE A 96 -15.61 0.45 5.92
N MET A 97 -14.59 0.86 5.17
CA MET A 97 -14.07 2.22 5.15
C MET A 97 -14.24 2.75 3.73
N HIS A 98 -15.23 3.61 3.50
CA HIS A 98 -15.49 4.23 2.22
C HIS A 98 -14.96 5.65 2.23
N LEU A 99 -13.85 5.87 1.53
CA LEU A 99 -13.25 7.19 1.33
C LEU A 99 -13.91 7.87 0.14
N ILE A 100 -14.49 9.03 0.35
CA ILE A 100 -15.27 9.76 -0.65
C ILE A 100 -14.56 11.07 -0.97
N ASN A 101 -14.16 11.24 -2.23
CA ASN A 101 -13.49 12.43 -2.76
C ASN A 101 -12.23 12.85 -1.99
N ASN A 102 -11.60 11.97 -1.24
CA ASN A 102 -10.53 12.27 -0.28
C ASN A 102 -10.90 13.37 0.73
N GLU A 103 -12.20 13.57 1.00
CA GLU A 103 -12.71 14.58 1.93
C GLU A 103 -13.39 13.95 3.13
N THR A 104 -14.01 12.80 2.94
CA THR A 104 -14.83 12.15 3.96
C THR A 104 -14.57 10.65 4.00
N ALA A 105 -14.52 10.08 5.21
CA ALA A 105 -14.60 8.64 5.43
C ALA A 105 -15.96 8.27 6.01
N GLU A 106 -16.66 7.33 5.37
CA GLU A 106 -17.77 6.60 5.98
C GLU A 106 -17.23 5.28 6.55
N ILE A 107 -17.43 5.05 7.84
CA ILE A 107 -17.11 3.78 8.50
C ILE A 107 -18.42 3.08 8.77
N ILE A 108 -18.59 1.86 8.24
CA ILE A 108 -19.79 1.05 8.41
C ILE A 108 -19.36 -0.31 8.99
N GLN A 109 -19.95 -0.70 10.10
CA GLN A 109 -19.50 -1.86 10.86
C GLN A 109 -20.66 -2.77 11.25
N TYR A 110 -20.47 -4.05 11.02
CA TYR A 110 -21.34 -5.11 11.44
C TYR A 110 -20.55 -6.16 12.22
N ASP A 111 -20.79 -6.23 13.53
CA ASP A 111 -20.29 -7.25 14.47
C ASP A 111 -18.76 -7.47 14.49
N ASN A 112 -17.98 -6.59 13.88
CA ASN A 112 -16.52 -6.51 14.01
C ASN A 112 -16.11 -5.61 15.18
N PRO A 113 -14.90 -5.77 15.72
CA PRO A 113 -14.33 -4.83 16.67
C PRO A 113 -14.41 -3.40 16.13
N GLN A 114 -14.83 -2.48 16.99
CA GLN A 114 -14.97 -1.08 16.58
C GLN A 114 -13.65 -0.54 16.03
N ALA A 115 -13.65 0.02 14.83
CA ALA A 115 -12.49 0.67 14.24
C ALA A 115 -11.93 1.75 15.17
N ILE A 116 -10.60 1.86 15.19
CA ILE A 116 -9.90 2.91 15.92
C ILE A 116 -9.59 4.02 14.92
N VAL A 117 -9.75 5.26 15.33
CA VAL A 117 -9.31 6.42 14.56
C VAL A 117 -8.33 7.20 15.41
N LEU A 118 -7.11 7.41 14.88
CA LEU A 118 -6.14 8.30 15.48
C LEU A 118 -6.11 9.61 14.70
N ARG A 119 -6.18 10.72 15.42
CA ARG A 119 -5.99 12.07 14.92
C ARG A 119 -4.93 12.75 15.77
N ASP A 120 -3.95 13.38 15.13
CA ASP A 120 -2.76 13.91 15.82
C ASP A 120 -2.07 12.85 16.72
N ASN A 121 -2.02 11.60 16.24
CA ASN A 121 -1.51 10.41 16.94
C ASN A 121 -2.22 10.09 18.27
N LYS A 122 -3.44 10.56 18.45
CA LYS A 122 -4.28 10.28 19.63
C LYS A 122 -5.63 9.70 19.22
N ASN A 123 -6.16 8.83 20.07
CA ASN A 123 -7.47 8.24 19.85
C ASN A 123 -8.52 9.34 19.70
N TYR A 124 -9.23 9.30 18.58
CA TYR A 124 -10.34 10.19 18.28
C TYR A 124 -11.66 9.45 18.49
N ASP A 125 -12.43 9.89 19.47
CA ASP A 125 -13.78 9.37 19.70
C ASP A 125 -14.74 10.01 18.69
N TYR A 126 -15.23 9.20 17.75
CA TYR A 126 -16.07 9.64 16.66
C TYR A 126 -17.54 9.22 16.86
N PRO A 127 -18.52 10.06 16.41
CA PRO A 127 -19.93 9.76 16.58
C PRO A 127 -20.36 8.56 15.74
N LYS A 128 -21.27 7.75 16.30
CA LYS A 128 -21.84 6.57 15.65
C LYS A 128 -23.34 6.64 15.61
N THR A 129 -23.94 6.30 14.49
CA THR A 129 -25.37 6.12 14.31
C THR A 129 -25.69 4.66 14.12
N GLU A 130 -26.60 4.15 14.92
CA GLU A 130 -27.09 2.79 14.78
C GLU A 130 -28.15 2.71 13.68
N MET A 131 -28.03 1.72 12.81
CA MET A 131 -28.97 1.39 11.75
C MET A 131 -29.42 -0.06 11.92
N ASN A 132 -30.67 -0.36 11.63
CA ASN A 132 -31.16 -1.73 11.56
C ASN A 132 -31.48 -2.08 10.10
N ILE A 133 -30.75 -3.04 9.55
CA ILE A 133 -30.94 -3.52 8.16
C ILE A 133 -31.19 -5.02 8.23
N ASP A 134 -32.38 -5.43 7.82
CA ASP A 134 -32.83 -6.85 7.83
C ASP A 134 -32.59 -7.53 9.19
N GLY A 135 -32.91 -6.81 10.29
CA GLY A 135 -32.73 -7.30 11.66
C GLY A 135 -31.30 -7.27 12.19
N LYS A 136 -30.34 -6.75 11.42
CA LYS A 136 -28.94 -6.62 11.80
C LYS A 136 -28.62 -5.22 12.29
N LYS A 137 -27.94 -5.16 13.42
CA LYS A 137 -27.48 -3.91 14.02
C LYS A 137 -26.17 -3.47 13.39
N ILE A 138 -26.21 -2.43 12.59
CA ILE A 138 -25.08 -1.87 11.86
C ILE A 138 -24.79 -0.48 12.39
N PHE A 139 -23.51 -0.16 12.57
CA PHE A 139 -23.08 1.17 12.99
C PHE A 139 -22.50 1.93 11.80
N LYS A 140 -22.95 3.17 11.59
CA LYS A 140 -22.42 4.08 10.59
C LYS A 140 -21.82 5.32 11.25
N SER A 141 -20.68 5.75 10.75
CA SER A 141 -20.00 6.99 11.14
C SER A 141 -19.54 7.74 9.90
N VAL A 142 -19.58 9.06 9.95
CA VAL A 142 -19.09 9.92 8.88
C VAL A 142 -18.08 10.88 9.48
N ILE A 143 -16.86 10.86 8.95
CA ILE A 143 -15.71 11.60 9.49
C ILE A 143 -15.11 12.44 8.37
N ARG A 144 -14.96 13.74 8.58
CA ARG A 144 -14.21 14.59 7.66
C ARG A 144 -12.73 14.30 7.82
N LEU A 145 -12.05 13.99 6.70
CA LEU A 145 -10.64 13.63 6.67
C LEU A 145 -9.75 14.83 7.00
N GLN A 146 -8.69 14.56 7.75
CA GLN A 146 -7.60 15.48 8.01
C GLN A 146 -6.27 14.79 7.68
N GLU A 147 -5.26 15.58 7.31
CA GLU A 147 -3.91 15.06 7.15
C GLU A 147 -3.42 14.44 8.46
N GLY A 148 -2.86 13.24 8.38
CA GLY A 148 -2.37 12.51 9.55
C GLY A 148 -3.41 11.60 10.21
N ASP A 149 -4.69 11.65 9.81
CA ASP A 149 -5.68 10.69 10.32
C ASP A 149 -5.27 9.25 9.99
N ILE A 150 -5.42 8.35 10.95
CA ILE A 150 -5.15 6.91 10.79
C ILE A 150 -6.41 6.15 11.21
N PHE A 151 -7.00 5.42 10.27
CA PHE A 151 -8.13 4.53 10.49
C PHE A 151 -7.62 3.10 10.60
N ILE A 152 -8.01 2.37 11.63
CA ILE A 152 -7.56 1.02 11.93
C ILE A 152 -8.79 0.13 12.07
N ALA A 153 -9.03 -0.71 11.07
CA ALA A 153 -10.00 -1.79 11.14
C ALA A 153 -9.28 -3.09 11.50
N MET A 154 -9.94 -3.95 12.26
CA MET A 154 -9.38 -5.25 12.66
C MET A 154 -10.48 -6.29 12.81
N SER A 155 -10.14 -7.58 12.62
CA SER A 155 -11.00 -8.71 12.99
C SER A 155 -10.89 -9.01 14.48
N ASP A 156 -11.75 -9.86 14.99
CA ASP A 156 -11.83 -10.18 16.42
C ASP A 156 -10.62 -10.98 16.94
N GLY A 157 -9.85 -11.63 16.04
CA GLY A 157 -8.58 -12.26 16.41
C GLY A 157 -7.56 -11.28 16.99
N CYS A 158 -7.60 -9.97 16.64
CA CYS A 158 -6.69 -9.01 17.25
C CYS A 158 -6.98 -8.79 18.75
N PRO A 159 -8.20 -8.44 19.18
CA PRO A 159 -8.50 -8.36 20.61
C PRO A 159 -8.49 -9.72 21.33
N HIS A 160 -8.64 -10.85 20.63
CA HIS A 160 -8.49 -12.17 21.23
C HIS A 160 -7.03 -12.60 21.44
N ALA A 161 -6.07 -11.90 20.89
CA ALA A 161 -4.65 -12.22 21.05
C ALA A 161 -4.25 -12.27 22.52
N GLY A 162 -3.51 -13.31 22.88
CA GLY A 162 -3.01 -13.52 24.23
C GLY A 162 -4.00 -14.14 25.23
N ILE A 163 -5.22 -14.50 24.83
CA ILE A 163 -6.18 -15.19 25.71
C ILE A 163 -5.57 -16.50 26.22
N GLY A 164 -5.57 -16.65 27.55
CA GLY A 164 -5.04 -17.86 28.22
C GLY A 164 -3.52 -17.94 28.27
N MET A 165 -2.82 -16.93 27.76
CA MET A 165 -1.34 -16.82 27.77
C MET A 165 -0.90 -15.52 28.47
N ALA A 166 -0.75 -14.43 27.73
CA ALA A 166 -0.33 -13.12 28.26
C ALA A 166 -1.46 -12.40 29.02
N TYR A 167 -2.71 -12.64 28.64
CA TYR A 167 -3.88 -11.96 29.18
C TYR A 167 -5.01 -12.94 29.50
N ASN A 168 -5.78 -12.64 30.58
CA ASN A 168 -6.95 -13.44 30.93
C ASN A 168 -8.13 -13.22 29.96
N PHE A 169 -8.24 -12.01 29.36
CA PHE A 169 -9.38 -11.58 28.55
C PHE A 169 -8.97 -11.07 27.16
N GLY A 170 -7.76 -11.40 26.70
CA GLY A 170 -7.21 -10.92 25.43
C GLY A 170 -6.60 -9.53 25.52
N TRP A 171 -6.19 -9.02 24.38
CA TRP A 171 -5.57 -7.70 24.21
C TRP A 171 -6.66 -6.63 24.14
N LYS A 172 -6.84 -5.92 25.23
CA LYS A 172 -7.95 -4.96 25.33
C LYS A 172 -7.81 -3.84 24.31
N ARG A 173 -8.97 -3.32 23.91
CA ARG A 173 -9.03 -2.20 22.96
C ARG A 173 -8.17 -1.00 23.39
N GLU A 174 -8.18 -0.67 24.67
CA GLU A 174 -7.42 0.45 25.25
C GLU A 174 -5.92 0.23 25.09
N ASP A 175 -5.44 -1.01 25.28
CA ASP A 175 -4.04 -1.37 25.15
C ASP A 175 -3.61 -1.35 23.67
N ILE A 176 -4.50 -1.79 22.74
CA ILE A 176 -4.28 -1.68 21.28
C ILE A 176 -4.18 -0.19 20.87
N ILE A 177 -5.04 0.67 21.42
CA ILE A 177 -4.99 2.11 21.15
C ILE A 177 -3.66 2.69 21.61
N GLU A 178 -3.22 2.41 22.86
CA GLU A 178 -1.95 2.90 23.41
C GLU A 178 -0.75 2.44 22.56
N PHE A 179 -0.76 1.17 22.16
CA PHE A 179 0.25 0.62 21.26
C PHE A 179 0.27 1.39 19.92
N MET A 180 -0.88 1.57 19.28
CA MET A 180 -0.96 2.24 17.99
C MET A 180 -0.68 3.75 18.07
N GLU A 181 -1.06 4.43 19.16
CA GLU A 181 -0.66 5.82 19.42
C GLU A 181 0.88 5.95 19.46
N THR A 182 1.56 4.98 20.10
CA THR A 182 3.01 4.96 20.21
C THR A 182 3.66 4.71 18.83
N MET A 183 3.17 3.73 18.08
CA MET A 183 3.74 3.37 16.78
C MET A 183 3.48 4.44 15.70
N SER A 184 2.36 5.15 15.77
CA SER A 184 1.97 6.16 14.78
C SER A 184 2.92 7.37 14.72
N VAL A 185 3.62 7.69 15.81
CA VAL A 185 4.57 8.81 15.91
C VAL A 185 5.79 8.60 14.99
N SER A 186 6.15 7.36 14.69
CA SER A 186 7.34 7.02 13.90
C SER A 186 7.27 7.39 12.41
N GLY A 187 6.13 7.89 11.92
CA GLY A 187 5.96 8.27 10.51
C GLY A 187 5.82 7.10 9.54
N LEU A 188 5.67 5.88 10.03
CA LEU A 188 5.56 4.65 9.24
C LEU A 188 4.39 4.67 8.25
N THR A 189 4.52 3.89 7.17
CA THR A 189 3.44 3.64 6.21
C THR A 189 2.31 2.82 6.83
N ALA A 190 1.13 2.85 6.22
CA ALA A 190 0.00 2.02 6.65
C ALA A 190 0.34 0.51 6.62
N LYS A 191 1.14 0.06 5.64
CA LYS A 191 1.62 -1.33 5.55
C LYS A 191 2.50 -1.69 6.76
N ASN A 192 3.47 -0.84 7.11
CA ASN A 192 4.36 -1.11 8.23
C ASN A 192 3.61 -1.07 9.56
N LEU A 193 2.67 -0.14 9.74
CA LEU A 193 1.81 -0.10 10.93
C LEU A 193 0.94 -1.35 11.06
N SER A 194 0.37 -1.84 9.95
CA SER A 194 -0.43 -3.07 9.96
C SER A 194 0.43 -4.30 10.28
N THR A 195 1.65 -4.34 9.76
CA THR A 195 2.61 -5.42 10.07
C THR A 195 2.94 -5.42 11.56
N LEU A 196 3.30 -4.27 12.14
CA LEU A 196 3.63 -4.16 13.57
C LEU A 196 2.47 -4.61 14.47
N LEU A 197 1.24 -4.23 14.14
CA LEU A 197 0.07 -4.64 14.92
C LEU A 197 -0.13 -6.15 14.88
N ILE A 198 -0.01 -6.76 13.72
CA ILE A 198 -0.18 -8.21 13.56
C ILE A 198 0.99 -8.99 14.15
N ASP A 199 2.22 -8.51 14.02
CA ASP A 199 3.40 -9.12 14.65
C ASP A 199 3.27 -9.13 16.18
N GLU A 200 2.67 -8.07 16.77
CA GLU A 200 2.38 -8.06 18.20
C GLU A 200 1.28 -9.04 18.56
N CYS A 201 0.23 -9.18 17.74
CA CYS A 201 -0.78 -10.23 17.92
C CYS A 201 -0.15 -11.63 17.91
N ASP A 202 0.74 -11.92 16.95
CA ASP A 202 1.40 -13.23 16.84
C ASP A 202 2.26 -13.54 18.07
N LYS A 203 3.03 -12.57 18.55
CA LYS A 203 3.78 -12.70 19.82
C LYS A 203 2.87 -12.98 21.01
N LEU A 204 1.74 -12.28 21.12
CA LEU A 204 0.77 -12.50 22.19
C LEU A 204 0.13 -13.88 22.12
N TYR A 205 -0.04 -14.44 20.92
CA TYR A 205 -0.47 -15.82 20.70
C TYR A 205 0.65 -16.85 20.90
N GLY A 206 1.88 -16.44 21.15
CA GLY A 206 3.04 -17.33 21.26
C GLY A 206 3.32 -18.09 19.96
N GLU A 207 3.19 -17.41 18.82
CA GLU A 207 3.37 -17.97 17.46
C GLU A 207 2.39 -19.12 17.12
N LYS A 208 1.26 -19.17 17.81
CA LYS A 208 0.18 -20.14 17.58
C LYS A 208 -1.18 -19.46 17.66
N PRO A 209 -1.55 -18.67 16.66
CA PRO A 209 -2.80 -17.94 16.68
C PRO A 209 -4.00 -18.84 16.91
N GLY A 210 -4.79 -18.51 17.92
CA GLY A 210 -6.01 -19.23 18.25
C GLY A 210 -7.19 -18.83 17.38
N ASP A 211 -7.00 -17.81 16.54
CA ASP A 211 -7.97 -17.30 15.57
C ASP A 211 -7.24 -16.63 14.41
N ASP A 212 -7.94 -16.47 13.28
CA ASP A 212 -7.47 -15.61 12.19
C ASP A 212 -7.43 -14.16 12.68
N ALA A 213 -6.33 -13.45 12.48
CA ALA A 213 -6.22 -12.06 12.89
C ALA A 213 -5.76 -11.19 11.74
N THR A 214 -6.58 -10.19 11.42
CA THR A 214 -6.34 -9.26 10.32
C THR A 214 -6.51 -7.82 10.76
N THR A 215 -5.60 -6.96 10.32
CA THR A 215 -5.79 -5.51 10.42
C THR A 215 -5.65 -4.85 9.05
N CYS A 216 -6.48 -3.83 8.83
CA CYS A 216 -6.40 -2.95 7.67
C CYS A 216 -6.31 -1.50 8.16
N ILE A 217 -5.23 -0.84 7.79
CA ILE A 217 -4.93 0.54 8.19
C ILE A 217 -5.00 1.46 6.99
N VAL A 218 -5.65 2.60 7.17
CA VAL A 218 -5.73 3.68 6.19
C VAL A 218 -5.16 4.95 6.82
N LYS A 219 -4.05 5.44 6.29
CA LYS A 219 -3.40 6.68 6.72
C LYS A 219 -3.67 7.78 5.68
N ILE A 220 -4.21 8.90 6.13
CA ILE A 220 -4.48 10.06 5.29
C ILE A 220 -3.24 10.96 5.26
N ARG A 221 -2.76 11.26 4.06
CA ARG A 221 -1.55 12.06 3.84
C ARG A 221 -1.70 12.95 2.62
N LYS A 222 -0.82 13.95 2.51
CA LYS A 222 -0.69 14.73 1.29
C LYS A 222 -0.10 13.90 0.16
N ARG A 223 -0.41 14.31 -1.07
CA ARG A 223 0.20 13.73 -2.27
C ARG A 223 1.65 14.15 -2.38
N GLU A 224 2.49 13.16 -2.67
CA GLU A 224 3.92 13.31 -2.92
C GLU A 224 4.24 12.74 -4.31
N PRO A 225 4.13 13.56 -5.37
CA PRO A 225 4.44 13.12 -6.73
C PRO A 225 5.93 12.92 -6.92
N MET A 226 6.29 11.88 -7.67
CA MET A 226 7.66 11.59 -8.06
C MET A 226 7.75 11.32 -9.55
N ASN A 227 8.83 11.80 -10.15
CA ASN A 227 9.10 11.70 -11.57
C ASN A 227 10.38 10.89 -11.77
N ILE A 228 10.32 9.83 -12.56
CA ILE A 228 11.45 8.94 -12.83
C ILE A 228 11.79 8.99 -14.30
N LEU A 229 13.02 9.40 -14.62
CA LEU A 229 13.56 9.40 -15.96
C LEU A 229 14.48 8.19 -16.15
N PHE A 230 14.13 7.28 -17.07
CA PHE A 230 14.83 6.03 -17.27
C PHE A 230 15.17 5.76 -18.74
N GLY A 231 16.42 5.96 -19.07
CA GLY A 231 16.97 5.79 -20.41
C GLY A 231 16.75 7.00 -21.36
N PRO A 232 17.61 7.17 -22.38
CA PRO A 232 17.46 8.21 -23.38
C PRO A 232 16.36 7.84 -24.39
N PRO A 233 15.74 8.85 -25.06
CA PRO A 233 14.76 8.62 -26.10
C PRO A 233 15.39 7.94 -27.33
N SER A 234 14.58 7.25 -28.13
CA SER A 234 15.03 6.57 -29.36
C SER A 234 15.49 7.56 -30.42
N ASN A 235 14.81 8.70 -30.54
CA ASN A 235 15.20 9.79 -31.40
C ASN A 235 15.86 10.90 -30.57
N ARG A 236 17.04 11.38 -30.99
CA ARG A 236 17.75 12.49 -30.33
C ARG A 236 16.97 13.80 -30.35
N ASP A 237 16.13 14.01 -31.34
CA ASP A 237 15.30 15.22 -31.45
C ASP A 237 14.21 15.28 -30.37
N ASP A 238 13.85 14.13 -29.78
CA ASP A 238 12.91 14.07 -28.64
C ASP A 238 13.54 14.35 -27.26
N CYS A 239 14.88 14.52 -27.20
CA CYS A 239 15.57 14.77 -25.92
C CYS A 239 15.03 16.03 -25.22
N ASP A 240 14.93 17.15 -25.92
CA ASP A 240 14.47 18.42 -25.33
C ASP A 240 13.00 18.33 -24.90
N ARG A 241 12.16 17.65 -25.69
CA ARG A 241 10.76 17.41 -25.36
C ARG A 241 10.62 16.54 -24.10
N MET A 242 11.37 15.44 -24.03
CA MET A 242 11.38 14.53 -22.87
C MET A 242 11.84 15.25 -21.61
N MET A 243 12.95 16.02 -21.69
CA MET A 243 13.48 16.80 -20.57
C MET A 243 12.49 17.89 -20.14
N SER A 244 11.91 18.62 -21.08
CA SER A 244 10.93 19.67 -20.79
C SER A 244 9.70 19.11 -20.06
N LEU A 245 9.17 17.97 -20.52
CA LEU A 245 8.04 17.30 -19.86
C LEU A 245 8.41 16.78 -18.47
N PHE A 246 9.59 16.20 -18.32
CA PHE A 246 10.07 15.69 -17.05
C PHE A 246 10.24 16.81 -16.02
N PHE A 247 10.99 17.86 -16.33
CA PHE A 247 11.26 18.97 -15.41
C PHE A 247 10.10 19.95 -15.21
N SER A 248 9.05 19.90 -16.05
CA SER A 248 7.84 20.71 -15.87
C SER A 248 6.89 20.16 -14.79
N LYS A 249 7.12 18.96 -14.29
CA LYS A 249 6.26 18.33 -13.29
C LYS A 249 6.67 18.72 -11.89
N GLU A 250 5.68 18.88 -11.05
CA GLU A 250 5.87 19.05 -9.61
C GLU A 250 6.36 17.75 -8.97
N GLY A 251 6.98 17.84 -7.80
CA GLY A 251 7.48 16.73 -7.01
C GLY A 251 8.95 16.42 -7.24
N LYS A 252 9.40 15.32 -6.65
CA LYS A 252 10.82 14.91 -6.71
C LYS A 252 11.17 14.33 -8.07
N HIS A 253 12.43 14.54 -8.48
CA HIS A 253 12.98 14.10 -9.76
C HIS A 253 14.10 13.09 -9.54
N ILE A 254 13.93 11.88 -10.10
CA ILE A 254 14.88 10.78 -10.03
C ILE A 254 15.35 10.45 -11.44
N ILE A 255 16.65 10.34 -11.66
CA ILE A 255 17.23 9.98 -12.95
C ILE A 255 18.00 8.67 -12.82
N CYS A 256 17.63 7.66 -13.61
CA CYS A 256 18.26 6.35 -13.66
C CYS A 256 19.00 6.16 -14.99
N GLY A 257 20.34 6.14 -14.92
CA GLY A 257 21.23 5.88 -16.05
C GLY A 257 22.22 6.99 -16.37
N GLY A 258 23.50 6.62 -16.57
CA GLY A 258 24.59 7.55 -16.81
C GLY A 258 24.42 8.40 -18.08
N THR A 259 23.98 7.79 -19.21
CA THR A 259 23.70 8.53 -20.45
C THR A 259 22.53 9.49 -20.26
N THR A 260 21.49 9.08 -19.55
CA THR A 260 20.30 9.88 -19.27
C THR A 260 20.65 11.08 -18.40
N SER A 261 21.45 10.86 -17.34
CA SER A 261 21.90 11.93 -16.45
C SER A 261 22.81 12.94 -17.15
N SER A 262 23.64 12.49 -18.11
CA SER A 262 24.46 13.38 -18.94
C SER A 262 23.60 14.26 -19.87
N ILE A 263 22.51 13.73 -20.42
CA ILE A 263 21.56 14.51 -21.23
C ILE A 263 20.84 15.55 -20.34
N ALA A 264 20.39 15.13 -19.16
CA ALA A 264 19.74 16.02 -18.21
C ALA A 264 20.68 17.16 -17.73
N ALA A 265 21.94 16.83 -17.43
CA ALA A 265 22.96 17.80 -17.04
C ALA A 265 23.20 18.86 -18.15
N LYS A 266 23.26 18.40 -19.41
CA LYS A 266 23.37 19.29 -20.57
C LYS A 266 22.14 20.20 -20.73
N TYR A 267 20.94 19.63 -20.58
CA TYR A 267 19.67 20.37 -20.66
C TYR A 267 19.60 21.47 -19.58
N LEU A 268 19.91 21.10 -18.33
CA LEU A 268 19.93 22.03 -17.19
C LEU A 268 21.14 23.00 -17.21
N ARG A 269 22.14 22.75 -18.05
CA ARG A 269 23.44 23.47 -18.06
C ARG A 269 24.14 23.44 -16.70
N LYS A 270 24.09 22.31 -16.02
CA LYS A 270 24.66 22.09 -14.70
C LYS A 270 25.67 20.92 -14.73
N PRO A 271 26.74 20.98 -13.92
CA PRO A 271 27.71 19.88 -13.86
C PRO A 271 27.13 18.65 -13.17
N LEU A 272 27.39 17.48 -13.74
CA LEU A 272 27.13 16.18 -13.09
C LEU A 272 28.36 15.82 -12.24
N GLN A 273 28.17 15.61 -10.94
CA GLN A 273 29.21 15.30 -9.98
C GLN A 273 29.04 13.87 -9.46
N ALA A 274 30.00 12.99 -9.72
CA ALA A 274 30.04 11.66 -9.13
C ALA A 274 30.30 11.74 -7.62
N THR A 275 29.56 10.99 -6.83
CA THR A 275 29.78 10.91 -5.38
C THR A 275 30.79 9.83 -5.08
N LEU A 276 31.90 10.18 -4.40
CA LEU A 276 33.01 9.27 -4.10
C LEU A 276 32.78 8.34 -2.90
N ASN A 277 31.59 8.37 -2.29
CA ASN A 277 31.28 7.48 -1.16
C ASN A 277 30.94 6.08 -1.67
N PHE A 278 31.96 5.24 -1.73
CA PHE A 278 31.84 3.81 -1.98
C PHE A 278 31.59 3.08 -0.65
N GLU A 279 30.36 2.86 -0.26
CA GLU A 279 30.07 1.64 0.48
C GLU A 279 30.31 0.48 -0.50
N LYS A 280 30.97 -0.59 -0.05
CA LYS A 280 31.13 -1.83 -0.82
C LYS A 280 29.76 -2.45 -1.04
N SER A 281 29.03 -1.98 -2.05
CA SER A 281 27.74 -2.48 -2.44
C SER A 281 27.81 -2.95 -3.90
N ASP A 282 27.05 -3.98 -4.23
CA ASP A 282 26.89 -4.46 -5.59
C ASP A 282 26.09 -3.48 -6.47
N VAL A 283 25.67 -2.36 -5.89
CA VAL A 283 24.92 -1.29 -6.57
C VAL A 283 25.88 -0.14 -6.92
N PRO A 284 25.88 0.32 -8.17
CA PRO A 284 26.72 1.42 -8.62
C PRO A 284 26.53 2.72 -7.85
N PRO A 285 27.55 3.60 -7.81
CA PRO A 285 27.51 4.85 -7.06
C PRO A 285 26.45 5.83 -7.58
N ILE A 286 25.97 6.68 -6.68
CA ILE A 286 25.04 7.78 -6.98
C ILE A 286 25.84 9.00 -7.50
N ALA A 287 25.15 9.89 -8.24
CA ALA A 287 25.70 11.18 -8.65
C ALA A 287 24.82 12.33 -8.14
N LYS A 288 25.37 13.55 -8.16
CA LYS A 288 24.64 14.77 -7.82
C LYS A 288 24.49 15.65 -9.07
N LEU A 289 23.26 16.12 -9.28
CA LEU A 289 22.91 17.08 -10.31
C LEU A 289 21.97 18.11 -9.69
N GLU A 290 22.35 19.39 -9.72
CA GLU A 290 21.52 20.44 -9.14
C GLU A 290 20.17 20.53 -9.88
N GLY A 291 19.07 20.48 -9.13
CA GLY A 291 17.70 20.41 -9.65
C GLY A 291 17.17 18.99 -9.85
N VAL A 292 17.91 17.98 -9.36
CA VAL A 292 17.51 16.58 -9.36
C VAL A 292 17.72 15.99 -7.96
N ASP A 293 16.73 15.31 -7.41
CA ASP A 293 16.78 14.79 -6.05
C ASP A 293 17.66 13.56 -5.92
N LEU A 294 17.67 12.70 -6.96
CA LEU A 294 18.50 11.49 -6.97
C LEU A 294 18.93 11.13 -8.39
N VAL A 295 20.21 10.86 -8.56
CA VAL A 295 20.80 10.34 -9.81
C VAL A 295 21.49 9.02 -9.52
N THR A 296 21.08 7.96 -10.22
CA THR A 296 21.64 6.61 -10.07
C THR A 296 22.09 6.03 -11.40
N GLU A 297 22.73 4.87 -11.34
CA GLU A 297 22.92 4.02 -12.50
C GLU A 297 21.54 3.51 -12.99
N GLY A 298 21.51 2.85 -14.13
CA GLY A 298 20.27 2.48 -14.82
C GLY A 298 19.72 1.12 -14.45
N VAL A 299 19.92 0.13 -15.36
CA VAL A 299 19.22 -1.16 -15.34
C VAL A 299 19.53 -1.98 -14.09
N ILE A 300 20.78 -2.01 -13.62
CA ILE A 300 21.18 -2.80 -12.43
C ILE A 300 20.45 -2.28 -11.19
N THR A 301 20.45 -0.96 -11.00
CA THR A 301 19.78 -0.30 -9.86
C THR A 301 18.28 -0.57 -9.89
N VAL A 302 17.61 -0.36 -11.05
CA VAL A 302 16.15 -0.56 -11.18
C VAL A 302 15.78 -2.04 -11.01
N ASN A 303 16.63 -2.98 -11.46
CA ASN A 303 16.40 -4.41 -11.20
C ASN A 303 16.43 -4.74 -9.71
N ARG A 304 17.38 -4.18 -8.96
CA ARG A 304 17.44 -4.36 -7.50
C ARG A 304 16.22 -3.75 -6.80
N VAL A 305 15.74 -2.59 -7.27
CA VAL A 305 14.48 -1.99 -6.78
C VAL A 305 13.29 -2.93 -7.02
N LEU A 306 13.22 -3.59 -8.18
CA LEU A 306 12.17 -4.55 -8.47
C LEU A 306 12.22 -5.79 -7.55
N GLU A 307 13.41 -6.29 -7.23
CA GLU A 307 13.59 -7.39 -6.27
C GLU A 307 13.04 -6.98 -4.88
N TYR A 308 13.43 -5.82 -4.38
CA TYR A 308 12.92 -5.26 -3.12
C TYR A 308 11.40 -4.98 -3.17
N ALA A 309 10.86 -4.56 -4.32
CA ALA A 309 9.42 -4.33 -4.47
C ALA A 309 8.60 -5.63 -4.37
N LYS A 310 9.10 -6.74 -4.92
CA LYS A 310 8.46 -8.04 -4.82
C LYS A 310 8.50 -8.58 -3.39
N ASP A 311 9.62 -8.44 -2.71
CA ASP A 311 9.77 -8.82 -1.31
C ASP A 311 8.87 -7.97 -0.39
N TYR A 312 8.80 -6.66 -0.61
CA TYR A 312 7.94 -5.75 0.15
C TYR A 312 6.45 -6.13 0.08
N LEU A 313 6.01 -6.62 -1.07
CA LEU A 313 4.62 -7.10 -1.26
C LEU A 313 4.39 -8.49 -0.66
N GLY A 314 5.43 -9.28 -0.49
CA GLY A 314 5.43 -10.58 0.18
C GLY A 314 5.65 -10.46 1.69
N GLU A 315 6.62 -11.18 2.20
CA GLU A 315 6.95 -11.25 3.63
C GLU A 315 7.75 -10.05 4.15
N ASN A 316 8.29 -9.21 3.26
CA ASN A 316 9.09 -8.02 3.55
C ASN A 316 10.36 -8.32 4.40
N GLU A 317 10.98 -9.46 4.17
CA GLU A 317 12.18 -9.90 4.89
C GLU A 317 13.40 -9.02 4.59
N MET A 318 13.41 -8.38 3.41
CA MET A 318 14.52 -7.52 2.99
C MET A 318 14.37 -6.05 3.45
N TYR A 319 13.40 -5.73 4.30
CA TYR A 319 13.15 -4.35 4.74
C TYR A 319 14.41 -3.68 5.29
N GLU A 320 15.15 -4.35 6.19
CA GLU A 320 16.39 -3.81 6.75
C GLU A 320 17.52 -3.67 5.71
N HIS A 321 17.47 -4.45 4.62
CA HIS A 321 18.47 -4.41 3.58
C HIS A 321 18.43 -3.15 2.73
N TRP A 322 17.31 -2.45 2.67
CA TRP A 322 17.20 -1.22 1.88
C TRP A 322 16.83 0.02 2.72
N ASN A 323 16.07 -0.12 3.82
CA ASN A 323 15.57 1.04 4.55
C ASN A 323 16.66 1.87 5.23
N TYR A 324 17.75 1.24 5.68
CA TYR A 324 18.86 1.90 6.37
C TYR A 324 20.08 2.16 5.50
N LYS A 325 20.12 1.67 4.27
CA LYS A 325 21.23 1.85 3.35
C LYS A 325 21.12 3.14 2.54
N ARG A 326 22.26 3.58 2.00
CA ARG A 326 22.38 4.82 1.22
C ARG A 326 22.85 4.57 -0.22
N ASP A 327 22.77 3.35 -0.72
CA ASP A 327 23.02 3.05 -2.13
C ASP A 327 21.84 3.49 -3.02
N GLY A 328 22.06 3.54 -4.32
CA GLY A 328 21.07 4.07 -5.27
C GLY A 328 19.74 3.29 -5.27
N ALA A 329 19.78 1.96 -5.14
CA ALA A 329 18.56 1.15 -5.11
C ALA A 329 17.77 1.38 -3.82
N SER A 330 18.45 1.41 -2.68
CA SER A 330 17.87 1.64 -1.36
C SER A 330 17.21 3.02 -1.27
N LEU A 331 17.86 4.06 -1.78
CA LEU A 331 17.29 5.42 -1.82
C LEU A 331 16.06 5.50 -2.75
N ILE A 332 16.07 4.81 -3.89
CA ILE A 332 14.88 4.72 -4.75
C ILE A 332 13.75 4.00 -4.02
N CYS A 333 14.02 2.89 -3.30
CA CYS A 333 12.99 2.19 -2.53
C CYS A 333 12.38 3.08 -1.44
N GLN A 334 13.19 3.79 -0.66
CA GLN A 334 12.71 4.74 0.35
C GLN A 334 11.79 5.79 -0.29
N LEU A 335 12.20 6.38 -1.42
CA LEU A 335 11.40 7.36 -2.13
C LEU A 335 10.10 6.76 -2.69
N LEU A 336 10.16 5.62 -3.38
CA LEU A 336 9.01 5.06 -4.09
C LEU A 336 8.04 4.30 -3.18
N PHE A 337 8.54 3.53 -2.21
CA PHE A 337 7.67 2.68 -1.38
C PHE A 337 7.08 3.46 -0.22
N GLU A 338 7.87 4.33 0.41
CA GLU A 338 7.45 5.04 1.62
C GLU A 338 6.90 6.45 1.33
N GLU A 339 7.59 7.24 0.51
CA GLU A 339 7.21 8.63 0.32
C GLU A 339 6.23 8.86 -0.84
N ALA A 340 6.43 8.23 -2.00
CA ALA A 340 5.64 8.49 -3.20
C ALA A 340 4.16 8.13 -3.05
N THR A 341 3.31 8.94 -3.67
CA THR A 341 1.88 8.63 -3.88
C THR A 341 1.57 8.49 -5.37
N ASP A 342 2.14 9.35 -6.18
CA ASP A 342 1.95 9.41 -7.62
C ASP A 342 3.33 9.31 -8.29
N ILE A 343 3.51 8.36 -9.20
CA ILE A 343 4.80 8.10 -9.84
C ILE A 343 4.64 8.18 -11.36
N ASN A 344 5.39 9.12 -11.97
CA ASN A 344 5.43 9.31 -13.40
C ASN A 344 6.74 8.77 -13.97
N PHE A 345 6.68 7.71 -14.75
CA PHE A 345 7.81 7.18 -15.49
C PHE A 345 7.94 7.85 -16.85
N TYR A 346 9.12 8.37 -17.16
CA TYR A 346 9.55 8.87 -18.47
C TYR A 346 10.60 7.91 -19.01
N VAL A 347 10.19 7.03 -19.91
CA VAL A 347 11.00 5.91 -20.38
C VAL A 347 11.47 6.13 -21.78
N GLY A 348 12.78 6.31 -21.94
CA GLY A 348 13.40 6.39 -23.26
C GLY A 348 13.62 5.00 -23.87
N ARG A 349 13.28 4.87 -25.14
CA ARG A 349 13.33 3.62 -25.92
C ARG A 349 14.67 3.35 -26.59
N ALA A 350 15.67 4.22 -26.44
CA ALA A 350 16.98 3.97 -27.03
C ALA A 350 17.58 2.65 -26.54
N ILE A 351 18.16 1.92 -27.48
CA ILE A 351 18.97 0.73 -27.19
C ILE A 351 20.40 1.19 -26.93
N ASN A 352 20.99 0.75 -25.82
CA ASN A 352 22.38 1.08 -25.52
C ASN A 352 23.31 0.18 -26.36
N PRO A 353 24.10 0.73 -27.31
CA PRO A 353 25.01 -0.08 -28.12
C PRO A 353 26.08 -0.83 -27.32
N ALA A 354 26.44 -0.33 -26.13
CA ALA A 354 27.42 -0.95 -25.26
C ALA A 354 26.95 -2.28 -24.61
N HIS A 355 25.66 -2.57 -24.66
CA HIS A 355 25.06 -3.82 -24.20
C HIS A 355 24.55 -4.71 -25.34
N GLN A 356 24.88 -4.40 -26.58
CA GLN A 356 24.56 -5.26 -27.73
C GLN A 356 25.51 -6.46 -27.74
N ASN A 357 25.08 -7.56 -27.14
CA ASN A 357 25.55 -8.87 -27.54
C ASN A 357 24.78 -9.23 -28.82
N PRO A 358 25.47 -9.47 -29.98
CA PRO A 358 24.82 -9.73 -31.28
C PRO A 358 23.82 -10.90 -31.27
N ASP A 359 23.96 -11.80 -30.29
CA ASP A 359 23.14 -13.01 -30.16
C ASP A 359 21.85 -12.84 -29.31
N LEU A 360 21.59 -11.65 -28.75
CA LEU A 360 20.44 -11.42 -27.88
C LEU A 360 19.73 -10.10 -28.23
N PRO A 361 18.55 -10.10 -28.90
CA PRO A 361 17.71 -8.91 -29.07
C PRO A 361 17.02 -8.47 -27.77
N ILE A 362 17.67 -8.67 -26.62
CA ILE A 362 17.07 -8.74 -25.28
C ILE A 362 17.03 -7.39 -24.56
N THR A 363 17.88 -6.42 -24.92
CA THR A 363 18.08 -5.20 -24.11
C THR A 363 16.89 -4.24 -24.11
N PHE A 364 16.15 -4.14 -25.21
CA PHE A 364 14.93 -3.32 -25.24
C PHE A 364 13.81 -3.95 -24.40
N SER A 365 13.64 -5.27 -24.52
CA SER A 365 12.62 -6.03 -23.76
C SER A 365 12.88 -6.00 -22.25
N ILE A 366 14.15 -6.07 -21.81
CA ILE A 366 14.51 -6.05 -20.38
C ILE A 366 14.09 -4.72 -19.71
N LYS A 367 14.43 -3.57 -20.29
CA LYS A 367 14.08 -2.26 -19.73
C LYS A 367 12.56 -2.09 -19.63
N MET A 368 11.84 -2.47 -20.69
CA MET A 368 10.39 -2.35 -20.73
C MET A 368 9.74 -3.27 -19.69
N ASN A 369 10.20 -4.52 -19.61
CA ASN A 369 9.73 -5.48 -18.61
C ASN A 369 10.00 -4.99 -17.18
N LEU A 370 11.18 -4.41 -16.89
CA LEU A 370 11.49 -3.85 -15.58
C LEU A 370 10.50 -2.75 -15.19
N VAL A 371 10.22 -1.81 -16.10
CA VAL A 371 9.25 -0.72 -15.84
C VAL A 371 7.85 -1.28 -15.66
N GLU A 372 7.44 -2.25 -16.48
CA GLU A 372 6.13 -2.87 -16.39
C GLU A 372 5.94 -3.63 -15.07
N GLU A 373 6.89 -4.50 -14.70
CA GLU A 373 6.85 -5.28 -13.46
C GLU A 373 6.93 -4.36 -12.22
N LEU A 374 7.82 -3.38 -12.24
CA LEU A 374 7.92 -2.41 -11.15
C LEU A 374 6.63 -1.58 -11.02
N SER A 375 6.04 -1.16 -12.14
CA SER A 375 4.76 -0.45 -12.15
C SER A 375 3.62 -1.29 -11.57
N LYS A 376 3.59 -2.61 -11.84
CA LYS A 376 2.63 -3.53 -11.24
C LYS A 376 2.80 -3.61 -9.71
N CYS A 377 4.04 -3.80 -9.25
CA CYS A 377 4.34 -3.84 -7.81
C CYS A 377 3.94 -2.54 -7.12
N LEU A 378 4.30 -1.38 -7.69
CA LEU A 378 3.98 -0.07 -7.12
C LEU A 378 2.45 0.19 -7.09
N LYS A 379 1.70 -0.25 -8.11
CA LYS A 379 0.24 -0.21 -8.08
C LYS A 379 -0.34 -1.08 -6.96
N MET A 380 0.21 -2.27 -6.75
CA MET A 380 -0.19 -3.14 -5.64
C MET A 380 0.14 -2.53 -4.26
N MET A 381 1.14 -1.64 -4.19
CA MET A 381 1.43 -0.81 -3.00
C MET A 381 0.49 0.40 -2.88
N GLY A 382 -0.53 0.53 -3.74
CA GLY A 382 -1.47 1.66 -3.73
C GLY A 382 -0.94 2.94 -4.39
N LYS A 383 0.18 2.87 -5.15
CA LYS A 383 0.73 4.04 -5.85
C LYS A 383 0.03 4.26 -7.18
N ARG A 384 -0.19 5.53 -7.55
CA ARG A 384 -0.69 5.88 -8.89
C ARG A 384 0.46 5.95 -9.87
N ILE A 385 0.36 5.18 -10.95
CA ILE A 385 1.45 5.03 -11.92
C ILE A 385 1.02 5.56 -13.28
N LYS A 386 1.84 6.44 -13.83
CA LYS A 386 1.75 6.92 -15.22
C LYS A 386 3.07 6.63 -15.95
N VAL A 387 3.00 6.03 -17.13
CA VAL A 387 4.19 5.71 -17.93
C VAL A 387 4.10 6.41 -19.26
N SER A 388 5.13 7.16 -19.60
CA SER A 388 5.29 7.86 -20.89
C SER A 388 6.55 7.36 -21.60
N TYR A 389 6.42 6.99 -22.87
CA TYR A 389 7.51 6.43 -23.67
C TYR A 389 7.99 7.44 -24.72
N PHE A 390 9.33 7.46 -24.96
CA PHE A 390 10.00 8.37 -25.89
C PHE A 390 10.97 7.67 -26.82
#